data_626cacb05a121221e01fd7ead048ceba
#
_entry.id   626cacb05a121221e01fd7ead048ceba
#
_cell.length_a   1.000
_cell.length_b   1.000
_cell.length_c   1.000
_cell.angle_alpha   90.00
_cell.angle_beta   90.00
_cell.angle_gamma   90.00
#
_symmetry.space_group_name_H-M   'P 1'
#
loop_
_entity.id
_entity.type
_entity.pdbx_description
1 polymer ?
#
loop_
_entity_poly.entity_id
_entity_poly.type
_entity_poly.pdbx_seq_one_letter_code
_entity_poly.pdbx_strand_id
1 'polypeptide(L)'
;MQKTTITMIYDEREIRRQQVIEAAKQMMTAARTAPKAKGEDLIEIKLITGEDITILSDKLHQMGEERSRGGLMRDAINILSADAILLIGTREQPMALNCAYCGAPTCDSRSEGTPCAMNLVDVGIAL
;
A
#
# COMPACT_ATOMS: atom_id res chain seq x y z
N MET A 1 -16.00 -44.28 -13.31
CA MET A 1 -14.81 -43.44 -13.32
C MET A 1 -15.18 -42.07 -13.88
N GLN A 2 -15.16 -41.03 -13.08
CA GLN A 2 -15.27 -39.67 -13.62
C GLN A 2 -13.98 -39.33 -14.37
N LYS A 3 -14.08 -39.03 -15.67
CA LYS A 3 -12.96 -38.47 -16.42
C LYS A 3 -12.69 -37.06 -15.89
N THR A 4 -11.58 -36.87 -15.20
CA THR A 4 -11.09 -35.53 -14.88
C THR A 4 -10.74 -34.85 -16.20
N THR A 5 -11.54 -33.88 -16.61
CA THR A 5 -11.24 -33.08 -17.80
C THR A 5 -10.18 -32.06 -17.44
N ILE A 6 -8.97 -32.19 -18.02
CA ILE A 6 -7.90 -31.19 -17.87
C ILE A 6 -8.14 -30.14 -18.96
N THR A 7 -8.49 -28.92 -18.54
CA THR A 7 -8.58 -27.78 -19.46
C THR A 7 -7.19 -27.23 -19.71
N MET A 8 -6.76 -27.18 -20.97
CA MET A 8 -5.47 -26.63 -21.39
C MET A 8 -5.60 -25.29 -22.11
N ILE A 9 -6.81 -24.78 -22.22
CA ILE A 9 -7.09 -23.48 -22.82
C ILE A 9 -7.68 -22.60 -21.72
N TYR A 10 -7.08 -21.45 -21.53
CA TYR A 10 -7.56 -20.44 -20.58
C TYR A 10 -8.06 -19.22 -21.35
N ASP A 11 -9.26 -18.77 -21.05
CA ASP A 11 -9.74 -17.45 -21.49
C ASP A 11 -9.22 -16.39 -20.52
N GLU A 12 -8.52 -15.39 -21.04
CA GLU A 12 -7.91 -14.32 -20.23
C GLU A 12 -8.97 -13.58 -19.41
N ARG A 13 -10.14 -13.35 -19.97
CA ARG A 13 -11.22 -12.64 -19.26
C ARG A 13 -11.74 -13.42 -18.05
N GLU A 14 -11.69 -14.74 -18.10
CA GLU A 14 -12.12 -15.60 -16.99
C GLU A 14 -11.08 -15.67 -15.87
N ILE A 15 -9.80 -15.64 -16.21
CA ILE A 15 -8.71 -15.74 -15.23
C ILE A 15 -8.12 -14.38 -14.82
N ARG A 16 -8.50 -13.28 -15.46
CA ARG A 16 -7.94 -11.94 -15.28
C ARG A 16 -7.84 -11.54 -13.82
N ARG A 17 -8.94 -11.67 -13.08
CA ARG A 17 -9.01 -11.27 -11.67
C ARG A 17 -7.96 -12.01 -10.84
N GLN A 18 -7.85 -13.31 -11.01
CA GLN A 18 -6.86 -14.11 -10.30
C GLN A 18 -5.44 -13.71 -10.69
N GLN A 19 -5.18 -13.46 -11.98
CA GLN A 19 -3.87 -13.02 -12.45
C GLN A 19 -3.48 -11.65 -11.88
N VAL A 20 -4.42 -10.72 -11.77
CA VAL A 20 -4.19 -9.42 -11.13
C VAL A 20 -3.80 -9.59 -9.66
N ILE A 21 -4.48 -10.47 -8.93
CA ILE A 21 -4.17 -10.75 -7.53
C ILE A 21 -2.76 -11.39 -7.40
N GLU A 22 -2.40 -12.32 -8.28
CA GLU A 22 -1.06 -12.92 -8.27
C GLU A 22 0.03 -11.89 -8.60
N ALA A 23 -0.21 -11.00 -9.57
CA ALA A 23 0.69 -9.88 -9.85
C ALA A 23 0.86 -8.95 -8.64
N ALA A 24 -0.22 -8.63 -7.95
CA ALA A 24 -0.18 -7.82 -6.73
C ALA A 24 0.67 -8.48 -5.63
N LYS A 25 0.60 -9.79 -5.47
CA LYS A 25 1.46 -10.53 -4.53
C LYS A 25 2.93 -10.42 -4.89
N GLN A 26 3.28 -10.46 -6.17
CA GLN A 26 4.66 -10.23 -6.62
C GLN A 26 5.12 -8.79 -6.33
N MET A 27 4.23 -7.81 -6.50
CA MET A 27 4.51 -6.43 -6.14
C MET A 27 4.78 -6.28 -4.62
N MET A 28 4.08 -7.01 -3.77
CA MET A 28 4.36 -7.04 -2.33
C MET A 28 5.79 -7.52 -2.05
N THR A 29 6.25 -8.55 -2.74
CA THR A 29 7.63 -9.04 -2.62
C THR A 29 8.64 -8.00 -3.08
N ALA A 30 8.38 -7.33 -4.19
CA ALA A 30 9.24 -6.24 -4.68
C ALA A 30 9.34 -5.09 -3.68
N ALA A 31 8.21 -4.68 -3.09
CA ALA A 31 8.18 -3.65 -2.05
C ALA A 31 8.97 -4.07 -0.81
N ARG A 32 8.86 -5.35 -0.40
CA ARG A 32 9.60 -5.89 0.76
C ARG A 32 11.10 -5.90 0.53
N THR A 33 11.55 -6.18 -0.68
CA THR A 33 12.97 -6.26 -1.02
C THR A 33 13.57 -4.92 -1.46
N ALA A 34 12.76 -3.87 -1.58
CA ALA A 34 13.25 -2.53 -1.89
C ALA A 34 14.22 -2.02 -0.80
N PRO A 35 15.22 -1.20 -1.15
CA PRO A 35 16.14 -0.62 -0.16
C PRO A 35 15.42 0.20 0.91
N LYS A 36 15.89 0.13 2.14
CA LYS A 36 15.39 0.90 3.29
C LYS A 36 16.54 1.60 3.99
N ALA A 37 16.26 2.79 4.52
CA ALA A 37 17.24 3.54 5.28
C ALA A 37 17.82 2.70 6.43
N LYS A 38 19.15 2.68 6.57
CA LYS A 38 19.89 1.88 7.56
C LYS A 38 19.64 0.37 7.49
N GLY A 39 19.00 -0.13 6.43
CA GLY A 39 18.58 -1.53 6.37
C GLY A 39 17.49 -1.92 7.37
N GLU A 40 16.85 -0.95 8.02
CA GLU A 40 15.72 -1.19 8.93
C GLU A 40 14.42 -1.21 8.17
N ASP A 41 13.74 -2.35 8.21
CA ASP A 41 12.48 -2.55 7.50
C ASP A 41 11.28 -2.23 8.40
N LEU A 42 10.73 -1.04 8.23
CA LEU A 42 9.53 -0.57 8.93
C LEU A 42 8.28 -0.60 8.03
N ILE A 43 8.43 -1.10 6.80
CA ILE A 43 7.36 -1.08 5.81
C ILE A 43 6.29 -2.11 6.15
N GLU A 44 5.04 -1.67 6.15
CA GLU A 44 3.86 -2.51 6.25
C GLU A 44 3.18 -2.60 4.89
N ILE A 45 2.88 -3.82 4.46
CA ILE A 45 2.30 -4.08 3.14
C ILE A 45 1.06 -4.95 3.31
N LYS A 46 -0.06 -4.51 2.76
CA LYS A 46 -1.31 -5.28 2.77
C LYS A 46 -1.91 -5.32 1.38
N LEU A 47 -2.44 -6.47 1.03
CA LEU A 47 -3.22 -6.69 -0.18
C LEU A 47 -4.70 -6.77 0.21
N ILE A 48 -5.52 -5.96 -0.44
CA ILE A 48 -6.97 -5.90 -0.23
C ILE A 48 -7.66 -6.33 -1.53
N THR A 49 -8.58 -7.26 -1.41
CA THR A 49 -9.35 -7.81 -2.54
C THR A 49 -10.81 -8.02 -2.15
N GLY A 50 -11.66 -8.24 -3.13
CA GLY A 50 -13.06 -8.59 -2.91
C GLY A 50 -13.84 -7.51 -2.17
N GLU A 51 -14.68 -7.92 -1.24
CA GLU A 51 -15.57 -7.03 -0.48
C GLU A 51 -14.84 -6.07 0.44
N ASP A 52 -13.62 -6.39 0.85
CA ASP A 52 -12.80 -5.52 1.70
C ASP A 52 -12.41 -4.22 0.99
N ILE A 53 -12.44 -4.19 -0.35
CA ILE A 53 -12.26 -2.96 -1.13
C ILE A 53 -13.38 -1.96 -0.83
N THR A 54 -14.61 -2.43 -0.62
CA THR A 54 -15.73 -1.57 -0.24
C THR A 54 -15.49 -0.92 1.14
N ILE A 55 -14.96 -1.68 2.09
CA ILE A 55 -14.62 -1.15 3.42
C ILE A 55 -13.55 -0.05 3.31
N LEU A 56 -12.53 -0.26 2.47
CA LEU A 56 -11.51 0.75 2.20
C LEU A 56 -12.09 1.99 1.52
N SER A 57 -12.99 1.80 0.54
CA SER A 57 -13.71 2.89 -0.13
C SER A 57 -14.49 3.74 0.86
N ASP A 58 -15.28 3.12 1.73
CA ASP A 58 -16.05 3.82 2.76
C ASP A 58 -15.14 4.63 3.68
N LYS A 59 -14.00 4.06 4.07
CA LYS A 59 -13.02 4.76 4.91
C LYS A 59 -12.39 5.96 4.21
N LEU A 60 -12.03 5.83 2.94
CA LEU A 60 -11.51 6.94 2.14
C LEU A 60 -12.54 8.05 1.98
N HIS A 61 -13.79 7.69 1.75
CA HIS A 61 -14.88 8.67 1.63
C HIS A 61 -15.06 9.44 2.95
N GLN A 62 -15.14 8.74 4.07
CA GLN A 62 -15.21 9.34 5.40
C GLN A 62 -14.06 10.31 5.64
N MET A 63 -12.83 9.90 5.38
CA MET A 63 -11.64 10.74 5.54
C MET A 63 -11.69 11.97 4.61
N GLY A 64 -12.22 11.80 3.40
CA GLY A 64 -12.41 12.88 2.45
C GLY A 64 -13.38 13.94 2.96
N GLU A 65 -14.48 13.51 3.55
CA GLU A 65 -15.45 14.42 4.17
C GLU A 65 -14.85 15.15 5.39
N GLU A 66 -14.28 14.41 6.34
CA GLU A 66 -13.70 14.96 7.57
C GLU A 66 -12.58 15.97 7.30
N ARG A 67 -11.80 15.77 6.25
CA ARG A 67 -10.65 16.60 5.92
C ARG A 67 -10.92 17.59 4.78
N SER A 68 -12.15 17.65 4.26
CA SER A 68 -12.53 18.44 3.10
C SER A 68 -11.61 18.20 1.88
N ARG A 69 -11.30 16.93 1.62
CA ARG A 69 -10.41 16.50 0.55
C ARG A 69 -11.16 15.73 -0.54
N GLY A 70 -11.59 16.46 -1.57
CA GLY A 70 -12.31 15.88 -2.73
C GLY A 70 -11.53 14.78 -3.46
N GLY A 71 -10.20 14.83 -3.45
CA GLY A 71 -9.35 13.78 -4.02
C GLY A 71 -9.55 12.41 -3.36
N LEU A 72 -9.68 12.36 -2.04
CA LEU A 72 -9.95 11.10 -1.32
C LEU A 72 -11.35 10.57 -1.65
N MET A 73 -12.33 11.45 -1.82
CA MET A 73 -13.70 11.05 -2.19
C MET A 73 -13.75 10.49 -3.61
N ARG A 74 -13.03 11.11 -4.55
CA ARG A 74 -12.87 10.60 -5.91
C ARG A 74 -12.19 9.23 -5.92
N ASP A 75 -11.12 9.08 -5.18
CA ASP A 75 -10.36 7.83 -5.11
C ASP A 75 -11.18 6.71 -4.46
N ALA A 76 -12.03 7.04 -3.48
CA ALA A 76 -12.97 6.09 -2.90
C ALA A 76 -13.89 5.44 -3.95
N ILE A 77 -14.33 6.23 -4.94
CA ILE A 77 -15.16 5.72 -6.05
C ILE A 77 -14.31 4.89 -7.01
N ASN A 78 -13.13 5.39 -7.36
CA ASN A 78 -12.25 4.75 -8.35
C ASN A 78 -11.81 3.35 -7.94
N ILE A 79 -11.51 3.13 -6.65
CA ILE A 79 -11.02 1.83 -6.18
C ILE A 79 -12.08 0.73 -6.24
N LEU A 80 -13.37 1.07 -6.31
CA LEU A 80 -14.45 0.08 -6.38
C LEU A 80 -14.41 -0.77 -7.65
N SER A 81 -13.73 -0.29 -8.71
CA SER A 81 -13.54 -1.03 -9.95
C SER A 81 -12.25 -1.86 -9.99
N ALA A 82 -11.45 -1.83 -8.95
CA ALA A 82 -10.20 -2.57 -8.88
C ALA A 82 -10.41 -4.01 -8.42
N ASP A 83 -9.63 -4.93 -8.96
CA ASP A 83 -9.60 -6.32 -8.48
C ASP A 83 -8.69 -6.52 -7.27
N ALA A 84 -7.70 -5.65 -7.11
CA ALA A 84 -6.75 -5.69 -6.02
C ALA A 84 -6.24 -4.29 -5.70
N ILE A 85 -5.96 -4.04 -4.43
CA ILE A 85 -5.34 -2.81 -3.95
C ILE A 85 -4.20 -3.16 -3.02
N LEU A 86 -3.04 -2.56 -3.26
CA LEU A 86 -1.91 -2.61 -2.33
C LEU A 86 -1.92 -1.37 -1.45
N LEU A 87 -1.87 -1.59 -0.15
CA LEU A 87 -1.56 -0.56 0.83
C LEU A 87 -0.12 -0.75 1.28
N ILE A 88 0.68 0.29 1.07
CA ILE A 88 2.08 0.34 1.52
C ILE A 88 2.22 1.53 2.44
N GLY A 89 2.67 1.27 3.64
CA GLY A 89 2.85 2.27 4.66
C GLY A 89 4.09 1.98 5.50
N THR A 90 4.30 2.75 6.53
CA THR A 90 5.41 2.57 7.45
C THR A 90 4.95 2.66 8.88
N ARG A 91 5.62 1.93 9.77
CA ARG A 91 5.56 2.24 11.19
C ARG A 91 6.25 3.56 11.43
N GLU A 92 5.75 4.35 12.37
CA GLU A 92 6.40 5.58 12.76
C GLU A 92 7.52 5.27 13.76
N GLN A 93 8.75 5.35 13.27
CA GLN A 93 9.94 5.16 14.10
C GLN A 93 11.06 6.06 13.57
N PRO A 94 11.55 7.02 14.38
CA PRO A 94 12.70 7.82 13.99
C PRO A 94 13.90 6.94 13.67
N MET A 95 14.61 7.28 12.60
CA MET A 95 15.75 6.48 12.13
C MET A 95 17.06 6.82 12.83
N ALA A 96 17.04 7.81 13.74
CA ALA A 96 18.21 8.29 14.50
C ALA A 96 19.38 8.75 13.62
N LEU A 97 19.08 9.24 12.42
CA LEU A 97 20.08 9.72 11.45
C LEU A 97 20.41 11.20 11.63
N ASN A 98 19.62 11.95 12.39
CA ASN A 98 19.75 13.41 12.53
C ASN A 98 19.89 14.12 11.18
N CYS A 99 19.13 13.65 10.17
CA CYS A 99 19.24 14.12 8.79
C CYS A 99 18.60 15.49 8.54
N ALA A 100 17.80 15.98 9.48
CA ALA A 100 17.07 17.25 9.42
C ALA A 100 16.03 17.36 8.28
N TYR A 101 15.74 16.31 7.54
CA TYR A 101 14.75 16.33 6.45
C TYR A 101 13.32 16.57 6.94
N CYS A 102 13.01 16.26 8.18
CA CYS A 102 11.72 16.58 8.80
C CYS A 102 11.63 18.05 9.29
N GLY A 103 12.69 18.82 9.14
CA GLY A 103 12.81 20.20 9.60
C GLY A 103 13.39 20.36 11.01
N ALA A 104 13.55 19.28 11.78
CA ALA A 104 14.19 19.31 13.09
C ALA A 104 15.70 19.07 12.96
N PRO A 105 16.56 19.78 13.72
CA PRO A 105 18.02 19.60 13.66
C PRO A 105 18.47 18.19 14.06
N THR A 106 17.77 17.59 15.01
CA THR A 106 18.02 16.24 15.51
C THR A 106 16.72 15.44 15.58
N CYS A 107 16.80 14.12 15.59
CA CYS A 107 15.62 13.26 15.73
C CYS A 107 14.89 13.51 17.05
N ASP A 108 15.62 13.74 18.14
CA ASP A 108 15.03 13.99 19.46
C ASP A 108 14.28 15.34 19.53
N SER A 109 14.68 16.31 18.70
CA SER A 109 14.02 17.63 18.66
C SER A 109 12.82 17.69 17.72
N ARG A 110 12.47 16.59 17.05
CA ARG A 110 11.31 16.50 16.18
C ARG A 110 10.02 16.73 16.98
N SER A 111 9.14 17.58 16.44
CA SER A 111 7.85 17.85 17.07
C SER A 111 6.96 16.60 17.09
N GLU A 112 6.23 16.41 18.17
CA GLU A 112 5.22 15.36 18.26
C GLU A 112 4.21 15.49 17.11
N GLY A 113 3.85 14.38 16.49
CA GLY A 113 2.94 14.35 15.34
C GLY A 113 3.59 14.64 13.99
N THR A 114 4.85 15.09 13.94
CA THR A 114 5.58 15.24 12.69
C THR A 114 6.18 13.89 12.29
N PRO A 115 5.84 13.32 11.11
CA PRO A 115 6.39 12.04 10.69
C PRO A 115 7.90 12.15 10.40
N CYS A 116 8.62 11.03 10.58
CA CYS A 116 10.01 10.93 10.15
C CYS A 116 10.08 10.93 8.62
N ALA A 117 10.77 11.91 8.04
CA ALA A 117 10.89 12.04 6.59
C ALA A 117 11.53 10.80 5.93
N MET A 118 12.50 10.16 6.60
CA MET A 118 13.13 8.95 6.06
C MET A 118 12.17 7.76 6.01
N ASN A 119 11.24 7.65 6.95
CA ASN A 119 10.18 6.64 6.87
C ASN A 119 9.30 6.86 5.62
N LEU A 120 8.99 8.10 5.29
CA LEU A 120 8.20 8.44 4.11
C LEU A 120 8.98 8.21 2.81
N VAL A 121 10.28 8.48 2.80
CA VAL A 121 11.17 8.15 1.66
C VAL A 121 11.17 6.64 1.42
N ASP A 122 11.27 5.83 2.46
CA ASP A 122 11.25 4.36 2.35
C ASP A 122 9.91 3.87 1.76
N VAL A 123 8.78 4.48 2.12
CA VAL A 123 7.48 4.19 1.47
C VAL A 123 7.54 4.54 -0.01
N GLY A 124 8.07 5.70 -0.37
CA GLY A 124 8.21 6.13 -1.75
C GLY A 124 9.10 5.20 -2.59
N ILE A 125 10.14 4.64 -2.00
CA ILE A 125 11.01 3.65 -2.67
C ILE A 125 10.31 2.30 -2.82
N ALA A 126 9.50 1.90 -1.86
CA ALA A 126 8.74 0.64 -1.91
C ALA A 126 7.57 0.67 -2.91
N LEU A 127 7.06 1.85 -3.25
CA LEU A 127 6.00 2.04 -4.25
C LEU A 127 6.52 1.80 -5.67
#